data_03fc6b7cdd241efe336a1a3648a5a802
#
_entry.id   03fc6b7cdd241efe336a1a3648a5a802
#
_cell.length_a   1.000
_cell.length_b   1.000
_cell.length_c   1.000
_cell.angle_alpha   90.00
_cell.angle_beta   90.00
_cell.angle_gamma   90.00
#
_symmetry.space_group_name_H-M   'P 1'
#
loop_
_entity.id
_entity.type
_entity.pdbx_description
1 polymer ?
#
loop_
_entity_poly.entity_id
_entity_poly.type
_entity_poly.pdbx_seq_one_letter_code
_entity_poly.pdbx_strand_id
1 'polypeptide(L)'
;MIICIGNICRSPSAEKILQAKAPQLKVSSAGISAHVDKPIDKNAAQQLDTHGYSSQNHSARQLDEQLIQEADLVLVMEEFQQRRLMRDYPASSGKVMLLGKWLNNLEINDPYRKSSEAFALVFQQIEQACQAWSEKF
;
A
#
# COMPACT_ATOMS: atom_id res chain seq x y z
N MET A 1 -7.56 1.60 3.82
CA MET A 1 -6.43 0.74 4.25
C MET A 1 -5.71 0.21 3.03
N ILE A 2 -4.39 0.19 3.06
CA ILE A 2 -3.56 -0.23 1.93
C ILE A 2 -2.83 -1.52 2.29
N ILE A 3 -2.87 -2.50 1.39
CA ILE A 3 -2.39 -3.87 1.65
C ILE A 3 -1.30 -4.25 0.64
N CYS A 4 -0.25 -4.88 1.12
CA CYS A 4 0.70 -5.64 0.29
C CYS A 4 1.03 -6.95 0.99
N ILE A 5 2.09 -7.63 0.60
CA ILE A 5 2.42 -8.92 1.23
C ILE A 5 3.07 -8.70 2.60
N GLY A 6 4.24 -8.07 2.62
CA GLY A 6 5.06 -7.98 3.85
C GLY A 6 4.79 -6.77 4.74
N ASN A 7 4.07 -5.76 4.24
CA ASN A 7 3.83 -4.49 4.93
C ASN A 7 5.13 -3.74 5.33
N ILE A 8 6.17 -3.87 4.52
CA ILE A 8 7.44 -3.16 4.75
C ILE A 8 7.88 -2.30 3.56
N CYS A 9 7.26 -2.43 2.39
CA CYS A 9 7.66 -1.70 1.20
C CYS A 9 6.50 -0.96 0.54
N ARG A 10 5.68 -1.66 -0.26
CA ARG A 10 4.64 -1.04 -1.09
C ARG A 10 3.54 -0.37 -0.27
N SER A 11 2.92 -1.10 0.65
CA SER A 11 1.80 -0.55 1.42
C SER A 11 2.20 0.56 2.38
N PRO A 12 3.33 0.48 3.11
CA PRO A 12 3.70 1.62 3.95
C PRO A 12 4.12 2.85 3.12
N SER A 13 4.74 2.66 1.95
CA SER A 13 5.03 3.78 1.05
C SER A 13 3.75 4.47 0.59
N ALA A 14 2.77 3.70 0.14
CA ALA A 14 1.48 4.23 -0.28
C ALA A 14 0.74 4.90 0.87
N GLU A 15 0.80 4.34 2.06
CA GLU A 15 0.19 4.96 3.25
C GLU A 15 0.75 6.35 3.51
N LYS A 16 2.07 6.50 3.52
CA LYS A 16 2.73 7.79 3.77
C LYS A 16 2.39 8.81 2.69
N ILE A 17 2.43 8.38 1.43
CA ILE A 17 2.16 9.27 0.30
C ILE A 17 0.69 9.69 0.27
N LEU A 18 -0.23 8.74 0.39
CA LEU A 18 -1.67 9.05 0.35
C LEU A 18 -2.09 9.93 1.54
N GLN A 19 -1.56 9.65 2.73
CA GLN A 19 -1.86 10.47 3.90
C GLN A 19 -1.40 11.93 3.69
N ALA A 20 -0.25 12.13 3.05
CA ALA A 20 0.25 13.46 2.73
C ALA A 20 -0.60 14.17 1.69
N LYS A 21 -1.08 13.44 0.66
CA LYS A 21 -1.88 14.01 -0.42
C LYS A 21 -3.36 14.22 -0.04
N ALA A 22 -3.85 13.45 0.93
CA ALA A 22 -5.25 13.50 1.36
C ALA A 22 -5.31 13.50 2.90
N PRO A 23 -4.87 14.60 3.53
CA PRO A 23 -4.74 14.64 5.00
C PRO A 23 -6.07 14.51 5.75
N GLN A 24 -7.20 14.71 5.05
CA GLN A 24 -8.53 14.52 5.64
C GLN A 24 -8.89 13.04 5.83
N LEU A 25 -8.16 12.12 5.19
CA LEU A 25 -8.42 10.69 5.31
C LEU A 25 -7.65 10.09 6.47
N LYS A 26 -8.19 9.01 7.03
CA LYS A 26 -7.49 8.15 7.96
C LYS A 26 -6.90 6.99 7.18
N VAL A 27 -5.61 7.06 6.87
CA VAL A 27 -4.92 6.06 6.04
C VAL A 27 -4.14 5.11 6.94
N SER A 28 -4.24 3.82 6.65
CA SER A 28 -3.51 2.76 7.38
C SER A 28 -3.03 1.70 6.40
N SER A 29 -2.17 0.79 6.87
CA SER A 29 -1.68 -0.32 6.05
C SER A 29 -1.53 -1.59 6.87
N ALA A 30 -1.48 -2.74 6.18
CA ALA A 30 -1.24 -4.04 6.78
C ALA A 30 -0.71 -4.99 5.70
N GLY A 31 -0.29 -6.19 6.08
CA GLY A 31 0.25 -7.18 5.15
C GLY A 31 -0.46 -8.51 5.23
N ILE A 32 -0.57 -9.18 4.09
CA ILE A 32 -1.16 -10.53 3.99
C ILE A 32 -0.28 -11.56 4.71
N SER A 33 1.03 -11.38 4.64
CA SER A 33 2.05 -12.16 5.35
C SER A 33 3.10 -11.18 5.88
N ALA A 34 2.71 -10.39 6.87
CA ALA A 34 3.50 -9.26 7.33
C ALA A 34 4.80 -9.67 8.04
N HIS A 35 5.82 -8.86 7.84
CA HIS A 35 7.05 -8.91 8.65
C HIS A 35 6.77 -8.12 9.94
N VAL A 36 5.97 -8.70 10.83
CA VAL A 36 5.40 -8.02 12.00
C VAL A 36 6.48 -7.28 12.80
N ASP A 37 6.15 -6.05 13.21
CA ASP A 37 7.00 -5.15 14.00
C ASP A 37 8.22 -4.59 13.28
N LYS A 38 8.40 -4.87 12.00
CA LYS A 38 9.54 -4.33 11.24
C LYS A 38 9.22 -2.92 10.73
N PRO A 39 10.25 -2.05 10.63
CA PRO A 39 10.08 -0.73 10.01
C PRO A 39 9.99 -0.84 8.49
N ILE A 40 9.81 0.30 7.82
CA ILE A 40 9.84 0.35 6.36
C ILE A 40 11.20 -0.15 5.87
N ASP A 41 11.19 -0.96 4.81
CA ASP A 41 12.39 -1.43 4.12
C ASP A 41 13.31 -0.24 3.81
N LYS A 42 14.62 -0.45 4.00
CA LYS A 42 15.61 0.61 3.85
C LYS A 42 15.55 1.33 2.49
N ASN A 43 15.39 0.57 1.41
CA ASN A 43 15.36 1.15 0.06
C ASN A 43 14.06 1.92 -0.17
N ALA A 44 12.95 1.42 0.33
CA ALA A 44 11.67 2.13 0.27
C ALA A 44 11.71 3.40 1.11
N ALA A 45 12.28 3.35 2.30
CA ALA A 45 12.45 4.51 3.17
C ALA A 45 13.28 5.59 2.49
N GLN A 46 14.36 5.20 1.82
CA GLN A 46 15.21 6.14 1.09
C GLN A 46 14.44 6.88 0.00
N GLN A 47 13.59 6.17 -0.76
CA GLN A 47 12.74 6.81 -1.77
C GLN A 47 11.79 7.81 -1.16
N LEU A 48 11.13 7.45 -0.05
CA LEU A 48 10.23 8.36 0.66
C LEU A 48 10.96 9.62 1.12
N ASP A 49 12.07 9.44 1.82
CA ASP A 49 12.85 10.57 2.39
C ASP A 49 13.37 11.49 1.30
N THR A 50 13.88 10.93 0.19
CA THR A 50 14.38 11.69 -0.95
C THR A 50 13.31 12.58 -1.58
N HIS A 51 12.05 12.12 -1.57
CA HIS A 51 10.94 12.83 -2.19
C HIS A 51 10.09 13.65 -1.21
N GLY A 52 10.60 13.85 0.00
CA GLY A 52 9.96 14.74 0.98
C GLY A 52 8.86 14.13 1.82
N TYR A 53 8.72 12.80 1.79
CA TYR A 53 7.79 12.09 2.67
C TYR A 53 8.54 11.52 3.88
N SER A 54 7.87 11.41 5.02
CA SER A 54 8.49 10.80 6.19
C SER A 54 8.39 9.27 6.13
N SER A 55 9.51 8.59 6.36
CA SER A 55 9.55 7.13 6.50
C SER A 55 9.43 6.66 7.95
N GLN A 56 9.25 7.59 8.88
CA GLN A 56 9.26 7.32 10.33
C GLN A 56 7.93 6.75 10.82
N ASN A 57 7.97 6.12 12.00
CA ASN A 57 6.78 5.70 12.75
C ASN A 57 5.94 4.62 12.05
N HIS A 58 6.58 3.72 11.33
CA HIS A 58 5.91 2.55 10.76
C HIS A 58 6.33 1.28 11.51
N SER A 59 5.35 0.45 11.83
CA SER A 59 5.57 -0.90 12.34
C SER A 59 4.65 -1.84 11.55
N ALA A 60 5.24 -2.78 10.83
CA ALA A 60 4.47 -3.71 10.00
C ALA A 60 3.50 -4.52 10.85
N ARG A 61 2.28 -4.71 10.35
CA ARG A 61 1.24 -5.47 11.05
C ARG A 61 0.52 -6.43 10.12
N GLN A 62 0.06 -7.54 10.73
CA GLN A 62 -0.65 -8.59 10.01
C GLN A 62 -2.11 -8.16 9.78
N LEU A 63 -2.58 -8.41 8.57
CA LEU A 63 -3.99 -8.22 8.22
C LEU A 63 -4.84 -9.25 8.95
N ASP A 64 -5.98 -8.82 9.47
CA ASP A 64 -7.00 -9.68 10.07
C ASP A 64 -8.40 -9.22 9.69
N GLU A 65 -9.40 -10.00 10.09
CA GLU A 65 -10.79 -9.71 9.73
C GLU A 65 -11.28 -8.39 10.31
N GLN A 66 -10.87 -8.06 11.53
CA GLN A 66 -11.29 -6.81 12.17
C GLN A 66 -10.81 -5.60 11.38
N LEU A 67 -9.56 -5.61 10.93
CA LEU A 67 -9.01 -4.51 10.11
C LEU A 67 -9.78 -4.37 8.80
N ILE A 68 -10.13 -5.49 8.17
CA ILE A 68 -10.96 -5.47 6.95
C ILE A 68 -12.33 -4.86 7.22
N GLN A 69 -12.98 -5.27 8.32
CA GLN A 69 -14.31 -4.77 8.66
C GLN A 69 -14.31 -3.26 8.92
N GLU A 70 -13.29 -2.77 9.59
CA GLU A 70 -13.19 -1.35 9.95
C GLU A 70 -12.85 -0.44 8.78
N ALA A 71 -12.28 -0.99 7.71
CA ALA A 71 -11.88 -0.19 6.55
C ALA A 71 -13.07 0.12 5.64
N ASP A 72 -13.19 1.37 5.22
CA ASP A 72 -14.21 1.77 4.22
C ASP A 72 -13.78 1.37 2.81
N LEU A 73 -12.47 1.39 2.55
CA LEU A 73 -11.88 1.06 1.26
C LEU A 73 -10.56 0.33 1.51
N VAL A 74 -10.33 -0.73 0.75
CA VAL A 74 -9.10 -1.54 0.83
C VAL A 74 -8.42 -1.50 -0.54
N LEU A 75 -7.17 -1.03 -0.56
CA LEU A 75 -6.39 -0.91 -1.80
C LEU A 75 -5.26 -1.92 -1.79
N VAL A 76 -5.16 -2.71 -2.84
CA VAL A 76 -4.13 -3.74 -3.02
C VAL A 76 -3.27 -3.43 -4.24
N MET A 77 -2.12 -4.09 -4.35
CA MET A 77 -1.13 -3.80 -5.38
C MET A 77 -1.32 -4.62 -6.65
N GLU A 78 -1.82 -5.85 -6.52
CA GLU A 78 -1.92 -6.81 -7.61
C GLU A 78 -3.25 -7.56 -7.56
N GLU A 79 -3.71 -8.02 -8.74
CA GLU A 79 -5.00 -8.68 -8.85
C GLU A 79 -5.09 -9.97 -8.01
N PHE A 80 -3.99 -10.72 -7.89
CA PHE A 80 -4.03 -11.94 -7.07
C PHE A 80 -4.29 -11.61 -5.60
N GLN A 81 -3.82 -10.46 -5.12
CA GLN A 81 -4.10 -10.01 -3.76
C GLN A 81 -5.58 -9.68 -3.59
N GLN A 82 -6.18 -9.01 -4.59
CA GLN A 82 -7.61 -8.72 -4.59
C GLN A 82 -8.43 -10.01 -4.51
N ARG A 83 -8.13 -10.98 -5.37
CA ARG A 83 -8.83 -12.27 -5.36
C ARG A 83 -8.65 -13.00 -4.03
N ARG A 84 -7.45 -12.97 -3.46
CA ARG A 84 -7.16 -13.63 -2.19
C ARG A 84 -7.96 -13.01 -1.05
N LEU A 85 -8.04 -11.68 -0.97
CA LEU A 85 -8.80 -11.00 0.06
C LEU A 85 -10.30 -11.28 -0.07
N MET A 86 -10.82 -11.28 -1.29
CA MET A 86 -12.23 -11.58 -1.54
C MET A 86 -12.58 -13.03 -1.19
N ARG A 87 -11.64 -13.97 -1.38
CA ARG A 87 -11.81 -15.35 -0.97
C ARG A 87 -11.76 -15.53 0.54
N ASP A 88 -10.75 -14.93 1.20
CA ASP A 88 -10.51 -15.10 2.63
C ASP A 88 -11.46 -14.24 3.49
N TYR A 89 -11.92 -13.12 2.94
CA TYR A 89 -12.82 -12.18 3.60
C TYR A 89 -13.96 -11.80 2.65
N PRO A 90 -14.95 -12.70 2.42
CA PRO A 90 -15.99 -12.47 1.41
C PRO A 90 -16.78 -11.18 1.60
N ALA A 91 -16.94 -10.73 2.85
CA ALA A 91 -17.63 -9.47 3.16
C ALA A 91 -16.90 -8.24 2.61
N SER A 92 -15.63 -8.36 2.22
CA SER A 92 -14.83 -7.26 1.69
C SER A 92 -15.03 -7.06 0.17
N SER A 93 -15.73 -7.95 -0.53
CA SER A 93 -15.76 -8.00 -2.00
C SER A 93 -16.13 -6.67 -2.67
N GLY A 94 -17.01 -5.88 -2.06
CA GLY A 94 -17.44 -4.61 -2.60
C GLY A 94 -16.50 -3.44 -2.34
N LYS A 95 -15.42 -3.62 -1.60
CA LYS A 95 -14.54 -2.52 -1.19
C LYS A 95 -13.05 -2.77 -1.43
N VAL A 96 -12.67 -3.88 -2.07
CA VAL A 96 -11.27 -4.18 -2.41
C VAL A 96 -10.99 -3.77 -3.84
N MET A 97 -10.07 -2.83 -4.04
CA MET A 97 -9.72 -2.31 -5.36
C MET A 97 -8.21 -2.22 -5.52
N LEU A 98 -7.74 -2.16 -6.77
CA LEU A 98 -6.32 -1.94 -7.05
C LEU A 98 -5.92 -0.51 -6.72
N LEU A 99 -4.74 -0.32 -6.12
CA LEU A 99 -4.17 1.02 -5.97
C LEU A 99 -4.00 1.67 -7.34
N GLY A 100 -3.60 0.90 -8.36
CA GLY A 100 -3.44 1.38 -9.74
C GLY A 100 -4.72 1.44 -10.55
N LYS A 101 -5.89 1.36 -9.94
CA LYS A 101 -7.18 1.33 -10.66
C LYS A 101 -7.31 2.45 -11.68
N TRP A 102 -6.95 3.66 -11.32
CA TRP A 102 -7.11 4.84 -12.17
C TRP A 102 -5.99 5.03 -13.19
N LEU A 103 -5.02 4.10 -13.21
CA LEU A 103 -3.92 4.03 -14.16
C LEU A 103 -4.04 2.77 -15.01
N ASN A 104 -5.22 2.55 -15.62
CA ASN A 104 -5.54 1.37 -16.44
C ASN A 104 -5.33 0.06 -15.68
N ASN A 105 -5.74 0.01 -14.41
CA ASN A 105 -5.60 -1.17 -13.55
C ASN A 105 -4.15 -1.63 -13.45
N LEU A 106 -3.24 -0.67 -13.32
CA LEU A 106 -1.81 -0.95 -13.16
C LEU A 106 -1.56 -1.84 -11.94
N GLU A 107 -0.83 -2.92 -12.14
CA GLU A 107 -0.32 -3.74 -11.05
C GLU A 107 1.05 -3.22 -10.64
N ILE A 108 1.25 -3.05 -9.33
CA ILE A 108 2.51 -2.55 -8.77
C ILE A 108 3.27 -3.73 -8.20
N ASN A 109 4.32 -4.13 -8.90
CA ASN A 109 5.10 -5.32 -8.57
C ASN A 109 5.97 -5.11 -7.33
N ASP A 110 6.31 -6.21 -6.66
CA ASP A 110 7.13 -6.17 -5.44
C ASP A 110 8.59 -5.94 -5.79
N PRO A 111 9.22 -4.83 -5.33
CA PRO A 111 10.64 -4.57 -5.58
C PRO A 111 11.55 -5.21 -4.55
N TYR A 112 11.01 -5.90 -3.55
CA TYR A 112 11.79 -6.46 -2.43
C TYR A 112 12.90 -7.37 -2.94
N ARG A 113 14.12 -7.15 -2.45
CA ARG A 113 15.35 -7.84 -2.86
C ARG A 113 15.74 -7.60 -4.31
N LYS A 114 15.19 -6.57 -4.96
CA LYS A 114 15.56 -6.16 -6.31
C LYS A 114 16.46 -4.93 -6.28
N SER A 115 16.79 -4.38 -7.44
CA SER A 115 17.71 -3.24 -7.57
C SER A 115 17.12 -1.94 -7.05
N SER A 116 17.99 -0.93 -6.85
CA SER A 116 17.54 0.41 -6.48
C SER A 116 16.66 1.03 -7.58
N GLU A 117 16.90 0.70 -8.84
CA GLU A 117 16.09 1.14 -9.97
C GLU A 117 14.67 0.57 -9.88
N ALA A 118 14.53 -0.68 -9.42
CA ALA A 118 13.22 -1.29 -9.21
C ALA A 118 12.45 -0.56 -8.10
N PHE A 119 13.11 -0.19 -7.02
CA PHE A 119 12.49 0.60 -5.95
C PHE A 119 12.08 1.99 -6.43
N ALA A 120 12.91 2.64 -7.25
CA ALA A 120 12.58 3.97 -7.81
C ALA A 120 11.35 3.90 -8.72
N LEU A 121 11.27 2.87 -9.57
CA LEU A 121 10.12 2.67 -10.45
C LEU A 121 8.83 2.42 -9.65
N VAL A 122 8.89 1.54 -8.66
CA VAL A 122 7.74 1.24 -7.81
C VAL A 122 7.31 2.46 -7.03
N PHE A 123 8.25 3.24 -6.50
CA PHE A 123 7.92 4.49 -5.82
C PHE A 123 7.15 5.43 -6.74
N GLN A 124 7.63 5.62 -7.98
CA GLN A 124 6.97 6.49 -8.97
C GLN A 124 5.54 6.01 -9.26
N GLN A 125 5.37 4.70 -9.46
CA GLN A 125 4.05 4.12 -9.72
C GLN A 125 3.10 4.34 -8.56
N ILE A 126 3.58 4.13 -7.33
CA ILE A 126 2.78 4.35 -6.12
C ILE A 126 2.39 5.82 -5.99
N GLU A 127 3.34 6.73 -6.23
CA GLU A 127 3.06 8.16 -6.13
C GLU A 127 1.99 8.59 -7.13
N GLN A 128 2.10 8.14 -8.37
CA GLN A 128 1.09 8.43 -9.41
C GLN A 128 -0.28 7.85 -9.05
N ALA A 129 -0.30 6.63 -8.55
CA ALA A 129 -1.54 5.96 -8.15
C ALA A 129 -2.20 6.68 -6.96
N CYS A 130 -1.42 7.06 -5.96
CA CYS A 130 -1.92 7.82 -4.82
C CYS A 130 -2.44 9.19 -5.22
N GLN A 131 -1.78 9.87 -6.17
CA GLN A 131 -2.26 11.13 -6.71
C GLN A 131 -3.63 10.95 -7.36
N ALA A 132 -3.78 9.93 -8.20
CA ALA A 132 -5.05 9.65 -8.87
C ALA A 132 -6.17 9.35 -7.87
N TRP A 133 -5.90 8.55 -6.84
CA TRP A 133 -6.87 8.28 -5.79
C TRP A 133 -7.23 9.54 -4.98
N SER A 134 -6.24 10.38 -4.67
CA SER A 134 -6.48 11.59 -3.87
C SER A 134 -7.47 12.54 -4.55
N GLU A 135 -7.55 12.50 -5.86
CA GLU A 135 -8.50 13.30 -6.65
C GLU A 135 -9.93 12.75 -6.61
N LYS A 136 -10.14 11.55 -6.07
CA LYS A 136 -11.45 10.91 -5.97
C LYS A 136 -12.14 11.11 -4.62
N PHE A 137 -11.42 11.60 -3.64
CA PHE A 137 -11.93 11.78 -2.28
C PHE A 137 -12.44 13.19 -2.00
#